data_da1f979ae77b590812f7957503a23b78
#
_entry.id   da1f979ae77b590812f7957503a23b78
#
_cell.length_a   1.000
_cell.length_b   1.000
_cell.length_c   1.000
_cell.angle_alpha   90.00
_cell.angle_beta   90.00
_cell.angle_gamma   90.00
#
_symmetry.space_group_name_H-M   'P 1'
#
loop_
_entity.id
_entity.type
_entity.pdbx_description
1 polymer ?
#
loop_
_entity_poly.entity_id
_entity_poly.type
_entity_poly.pdbx_seq_one_letter_code
_entity_poly.pdbx_strand_id
1 'polypeptide(L)'
;HTKHSVRLQIVLDRDKIKRQFLASGYMHLPGKKTVSVTASHDELTPLAQMLAQSLFRQAKKHFDRLHAQDQIKRKARRERLRELKVRIAAKPASAAHEAKVTRMPLLSKLEAVARRELAYLRAVGDLPRDYPTLRDVVDEAIVRAEVEWQSVPEEKAAYTGLLKHLFAVLDHEVANSRQFGEFVSMDAPVEADAQ
;
A
#
# COMPACT_ATOMS: atom_id res chain seq x y z
N HIS A 1 -15.12 4.95 7.30
CA HIS A 1 -14.07 5.08 8.32
C HIS A 1 -13.67 3.70 8.82
N THR A 2 -12.66 3.09 8.23
CA THR A 2 -12.07 1.84 8.72
C THR A 2 -11.24 2.19 9.96
N LYS A 3 -11.73 1.81 11.12
CA LYS A 3 -11.03 1.95 12.39
C LYS A 3 -9.80 1.02 12.35
N HIS A 4 -8.62 1.56 12.08
CA HIS A 4 -7.38 0.85 12.34
C HIS A 4 -7.23 0.76 13.86
N SER A 5 -7.45 -0.43 14.43
CA SER A 5 -7.19 -0.64 15.84
C SER A 5 -5.68 -0.72 16.05
N VAL A 6 -5.15 0.21 16.83
CA VAL A 6 -3.78 0.15 17.34
C VAL A 6 -3.85 -0.53 18.71
N ARG A 7 -3.11 -1.63 18.88
CA ARG A 7 -3.00 -2.29 20.18
C ARG A 7 -1.74 -1.80 20.87
N LEU A 8 -1.90 -1.25 22.06
CA LEU A 8 -0.81 -0.85 22.93
C LEU A 8 -0.77 -1.78 24.15
N GLN A 9 0.41 -2.32 24.45
CA GLN A 9 0.70 -3.07 25.65
C GLN A 9 1.84 -2.38 26.39
N ILE A 10 1.67 -2.14 27.69
CA ILE A 10 2.70 -1.55 28.55
C ILE A 10 2.99 -2.55 29.68
N VAL A 11 4.25 -2.86 29.86
CA VAL A 11 4.74 -3.66 30.98
C VAL A 11 5.55 -2.74 31.87
N LEU A 12 5.20 -2.70 33.16
CA LEU A 12 5.88 -1.91 34.18
C LEU A 12 6.55 -2.85 35.15
N ASP A 13 7.82 -2.61 35.45
CA ASP A 13 8.62 -3.34 36.42
C ASP A 13 9.35 -2.36 37.32
N ARG A 14 9.86 -2.84 38.48
CA ARG A 14 10.64 -2.03 39.42
C ARG A 14 11.98 -2.72 39.72
N ASP A 15 13.07 -2.10 39.27
CA ASP A 15 14.40 -2.51 39.66
C ASP A 15 14.64 -2.13 41.13
N LYS A 16 14.64 -3.15 41.99
CA LYS A 16 14.84 -2.96 43.45
C LYS A 16 16.26 -2.55 43.80
N ILE A 17 17.25 -2.90 42.96
CA ILE A 17 18.67 -2.62 43.21
C ILE A 17 18.95 -1.15 42.86
N LYS A 18 18.51 -0.71 41.68
CA LYS A 18 18.70 0.67 41.19
C LYS A 18 17.64 1.64 41.70
N ARG A 19 16.61 1.16 42.40
CA ARG A 19 15.45 1.94 42.86
C ARG A 19 14.75 2.71 41.74
N GLN A 20 14.76 2.15 40.55
CA GLN A 20 14.15 2.76 39.35
C GLN A 20 12.95 1.95 38.86
N PHE A 21 12.02 2.62 38.22
CA PHE A 21 10.94 1.98 37.47
C PHE A 21 11.42 1.73 36.04
N LEU A 22 11.14 0.55 35.51
CA LEU A 22 11.32 0.17 34.10
C LEU A 22 9.96 0.05 33.45
N ALA A 23 9.80 0.64 32.27
CA ALA A 23 8.61 0.46 31.48
C ALA A 23 8.96 0.03 30.06
N SER A 24 8.31 -1.04 29.59
CA SER A 24 8.39 -1.50 28.20
C SER A 24 7.04 -1.35 27.53
N GLY A 25 6.99 -0.60 26.44
CA GLY A 25 5.80 -0.38 25.65
C GLY A 25 5.90 -1.09 24.30
N TYR A 26 4.85 -1.83 23.94
CA TYR A 26 4.73 -2.52 22.64
C TYR A 26 3.51 -1.99 21.92
N MET A 27 3.69 -1.47 20.71
CA MET A 27 2.60 -0.93 19.88
C MET A 27 2.53 -1.70 18.57
N HIS A 28 1.38 -2.35 18.31
CA HIS A 28 1.12 -3.00 17.04
C HIS A 28 0.51 -2.02 16.06
N LEU A 29 1.27 -1.70 15.02
CA LEU A 29 0.90 -0.74 13.97
C LEU A 29 0.37 -1.47 12.71
N PRO A 30 -0.38 -0.77 11.85
CA PRO A 30 -0.77 -1.30 10.54
C PRO A 30 0.43 -1.78 9.74
N GLY A 31 0.26 -2.83 8.91
CA GLY A 31 1.36 -3.42 8.13
C GLY A 31 2.18 -4.45 8.90
N LYS A 32 1.58 -5.06 9.96
CA LYS A 32 2.21 -6.11 10.79
C LYS A 32 3.51 -5.68 11.51
N LYS A 33 3.73 -4.37 11.67
CA LYS A 33 4.89 -3.85 12.39
C LYS A 33 4.58 -3.68 13.87
N THR A 34 5.47 -4.20 14.72
CA THR A 34 5.48 -3.95 16.15
C THR A 34 6.61 -2.97 16.48
N VAL A 35 6.27 -1.92 17.19
CA VAL A 35 7.22 -0.96 17.75
C VAL A 35 7.38 -1.29 19.23
N SER A 36 8.61 -1.42 19.70
CA SER A 36 8.95 -1.60 21.10
C SER A 36 9.81 -0.44 21.60
N VAL A 37 9.54 0.02 22.80
CA VAL A 37 10.30 1.09 23.48
C VAL A 37 10.46 0.69 24.93
N THR A 38 11.66 0.86 25.45
CA THR A 38 11.95 0.69 26.88
C THR A 38 12.46 1.99 27.45
N ALA A 39 12.01 2.35 28.64
CA ALA A 39 12.44 3.54 29.37
C ALA A 39 12.60 3.20 30.84
N SER A 40 13.50 3.92 31.53
CA SER A 40 13.69 3.81 32.97
C SER A 40 13.75 5.19 33.63
N HIS A 41 13.18 5.31 34.82
CA HIS A 41 13.19 6.55 35.61
C HIS A 41 12.95 6.22 37.08
N ASP A 42 13.41 7.07 37.99
CA ASP A 42 13.17 6.96 39.43
C ASP A 42 11.73 7.31 39.81
N GLU A 43 11.03 8.11 39.01
CA GLU A 43 9.63 8.50 39.19
C GLU A 43 8.73 7.96 38.06
N LEU A 44 7.49 7.59 38.38
CA LEU A 44 6.53 7.03 37.45
C LEU A 44 5.99 8.03 36.42
N THR A 45 5.76 9.29 36.85
CA THR A 45 5.17 10.30 35.95
C THR A 45 6.11 10.69 34.82
N PRO A 46 7.38 11.02 35.03
CA PRO A 46 8.35 11.26 33.97
C PRO A 46 8.57 10.01 33.12
N LEU A 47 8.62 8.81 33.71
CA LEU A 47 8.74 7.55 32.98
C LEU A 47 7.60 7.37 31.97
N ALA A 48 6.36 7.57 32.40
CA ALA A 48 5.19 7.46 31.52
C ALA A 48 5.23 8.48 30.39
N GLN A 49 5.64 9.71 30.66
CA GLN A 49 5.80 10.76 29.63
C GLN A 49 6.88 10.38 28.61
N MET A 50 8.06 9.94 29.07
CA MET A 50 9.16 9.52 28.19
C MET A 50 8.73 8.33 27.29
N LEU A 51 8.07 7.33 27.87
CA LEU A 51 7.57 6.18 27.14
C LEU A 51 6.55 6.59 26.07
N ALA A 52 5.56 7.41 26.46
CA ALA A 52 4.52 7.90 25.57
C ALA A 52 5.09 8.73 24.40
N GLN A 53 6.03 9.66 24.71
CA GLN A 53 6.69 10.47 23.68
C GLN A 53 7.50 9.62 22.69
N SER A 54 8.22 8.62 23.20
CA SER A 54 9.03 7.74 22.35
C SER A 54 8.17 6.85 21.45
N LEU A 55 7.09 6.26 22.00
CA LEU A 55 6.12 5.50 21.22
C LEU A 55 5.45 6.36 20.14
N PHE A 56 5.02 7.57 20.51
CA PHE A 56 4.40 8.50 19.57
C PHE A 56 5.36 8.89 18.44
N ARG A 57 6.63 9.19 18.77
CA ARG A 57 7.65 9.54 17.77
C ARG A 57 7.89 8.41 16.79
N GLN A 58 7.98 7.17 17.28
CA GLN A 58 8.18 6.01 16.42
C GLN A 58 6.95 5.67 15.58
N ALA A 59 5.75 5.78 16.15
CA ALA A 59 4.50 5.63 15.41
C ALA A 59 4.39 6.67 14.29
N LYS A 60 4.65 7.95 14.60
CA LYS A 60 4.67 9.02 13.59
C LYS A 60 5.64 8.73 12.47
N LYS A 61 6.89 8.36 12.78
CA LYS A 61 7.90 8.00 11.78
C LYS A 61 7.44 6.85 10.88
N HIS A 62 6.74 5.86 11.43
CA HIS A 62 6.16 4.76 10.66
C HIS A 62 5.06 5.23 9.71
N PHE A 63 4.11 6.05 10.19
CA PHE A 63 3.04 6.58 9.35
C PHE A 63 3.57 7.53 8.27
N ASP A 64 4.54 8.38 8.59
CA ASP A 64 5.18 9.28 7.61
C ASP A 64 5.87 8.47 6.49
N ARG A 65 6.53 7.36 6.83
CA ARG A 65 7.11 6.44 5.83
C ARG A 65 6.04 5.78 4.95
N LEU A 66 4.94 5.31 5.52
CA LEU A 66 3.83 4.73 4.75
C LEU A 66 3.24 5.76 3.77
N HIS A 67 3.02 6.98 4.22
CA HIS A 67 2.51 8.05 3.36
C HIS A 67 3.50 8.43 2.25
N ALA A 68 4.79 8.49 2.54
CA ALA A 68 5.80 8.76 1.53
C ALA A 68 5.86 7.65 0.46
N GLN A 69 5.76 6.37 0.86
CA GLN A 69 5.70 5.24 -0.05
C GLN A 69 4.48 5.30 -0.97
N ASP A 70 3.32 5.64 -0.42
CA ASP A 70 2.09 5.78 -1.23
C ASP A 70 2.22 6.90 -2.25
N GLN A 71 2.85 8.02 -1.89
CA GLN A 71 3.10 9.12 -2.83
C GLN A 71 4.05 8.70 -3.96
N ILE A 72 5.11 7.96 -3.65
CA ILE A 72 6.06 7.44 -4.66
C ILE A 72 5.34 6.48 -5.61
N LYS A 73 4.56 5.53 -5.09
CA LYS A 73 3.77 4.60 -5.91
C LYS A 73 2.79 5.32 -6.84
N ARG A 74 2.08 6.32 -6.33
CA ARG A 74 1.15 7.15 -7.11
C ARG A 74 1.86 7.98 -8.18
N LYS A 75 3.08 8.47 -7.88
CA LYS A 75 3.89 9.21 -8.87
C LYS A 75 4.35 8.28 -9.98
N ALA A 76 4.94 7.13 -9.67
CA ALA A 76 5.38 6.15 -10.65
C ALA A 76 4.23 5.67 -11.55
N ARG A 77 3.04 5.42 -10.98
CA ARG A 77 1.85 5.09 -11.76
C ARG A 77 1.45 6.20 -12.72
N ARG A 78 1.43 7.45 -12.27
CA ARG A 78 1.09 8.59 -13.14
C ARG A 78 2.06 8.74 -14.30
N GLU A 79 3.34 8.49 -14.10
CA GLU A 79 4.36 8.49 -15.14
C GLU A 79 4.10 7.38 -16.16
N ARG A 80 3.89 6.13 -15.72
CA ARG A 80 3.52 5.02 -16.61
C ARG A 80 2.27 5.32 -17.45
N LEU A 81 1.23 5.85 -16.81
CA LEU A 81 -0.01 6.21 -17.51
C LEU A 81 0.18 7.34 -18.52
N ARG A 82 1.08 8.30 -18.25
CA ARG A 82 1.41 9.35 -19.23
C ARG A 82 2.08 8.77 -20.47
N GLU A 83 3.07 7.91 -20.30
CA GLU A 83 3.75 7.25 -21.41
C GLU A 83 2.78 6.43 -22.27
N LEU A 84 1.91 5.65 -21.63
CA LEU A 84 0.89 4.88 -22.33
C LEU A 84 -0.10 5.77 -23.10
N LYS A 85 -0.55 6.88 -22.51
CA LYS A 85 -1.46 7.84 -23.16
C LYS A 85 -0.83 8.53 -24.36
N VAL A 86 0.47 8.84 -24.32
CA VAL A 86 1.20 9.37 -25.47
C VAL A 86 1.18 8.36 -26.63
N ARG A 87 1.37 7.07 -26.33
CA ARG A 87 1.30 6.00 -27.34
C ARG A 87 -0.10 5.86 -27.96
N ILE A 88 -1.16 6.03 -27.16
CA ILE A 88 -2.55 6.03 -27.68
C ILE A 88 -2.80 7.25 -28.55
N ALA A 89 -2.34 8.43 -28.13
CA ALA A 89 -2.52 9.68 -28.87
C ALA A 89 -1.83 9.66 -30.25
N ALA A 90 -0.83 8.82 -30.43
CA ALA A 90 -0.18 8.61 -31.73
C ALA A 90 -0.99 7.72 -32.69
N LYS A 91 -2.09 7.09 -32.22
CA LYS A 91 -2.97 6.28 -33.07
C LYS A 91 -3.97 7.13 -33.85
N PRO A 92 -4.48 6.65 -35.00
CA PRO A 92 -5.53 7.34 -35.75
C PRO A 92 -6.79 7.58 -34.90
N ALA A 93 -7.43 8.75 -35.07
CA ALA A 93 -8.59 9.13 -34.26
C ALA A 93 -9.79 8.18 -34.46
N SER A 94 -9.95 7.57 -35.64
CA SER A 94 -10.98 6.55 -35.93
C SER A 94 -10.80 5.31 -35.02
N ALA A 95 -9.59 4.78 -34.94
CA ALA A 95 -9.31 3.61 -34.12
C ALA A 95 -9.53 3.89 -32.61
N ALA A 96 -9.22 5.10 -32.15
CA ALA A 96 -9.48 5.52 -30.77
C ALA A 96 -10.98 5.63 -30.46
N HIS A 97 -11.78 6.10 -31.40
CA HIS A 97 -13.24 6.17 -31.26
C HIS A 97 -13.88 4.78 -31.20
N GLU A 98 -13.53 3.90 -32.14
CA GLU A 98 -14.03 2.53 -32.18
C GLU A 98 -13.67 1.75 -30.90
N ALA A 99 -12.43 1.87 -30.41
CA ALA A 99 -12.01 1.27 -29.14
C ALA A 99 -12.86 1.76 -27.96
N LYS A 100 -13.22 3.03 -27.93
CA LYS A 100 -14.09 3.61 -26.90
C LYS A 100 -15.50 3.01 -26.95
N VAL A 101 -16.09 2.86 -28.13
CA VAL A 101 -17.43 2.29 -28.30
C VAL A 101 -17.47 0.83 -27.85
N THR A 102 -16.49 0.03 -28.26
CA THR A 102 -16.37 -1.39 -27.85
C THR A 102 -16.17 -1.56 -26.35
N ARG A 103 -15.44 -0.66 -25.72
CA ARG A 103 -15.12 -0.70 -24.28
C ARG A 103 -16.32 -0.42 -23.39
N MET A 104 -17.20 0.49 -23.75
CA MET A 104 -18.29 0.98 -22.91
C MET A 104 -19.16 -0.14 -22.31
N PRO A 105 -19.67 -1.11 -23.08
CA PRO A 105 -20.49 -2.19 -22.53
C PRO A 105 -19.70 -3.18 -21.64
N LEU A 106 -18.38 -3.24 -21.78
CA LEU A 106 -17.51 -4.15 -21.05
C LEU A 106 -17.04 -3.58 -19.71
N LEU A 107 -17.17 -2.25 -19.54
CA LEU A 107 -16.61 -1.55 -18.38
C LEU A 107 -17.21 -2.05 -17.06
N SER A 108 -18.53 -2.19 -16.98
CA SER A 108 -19.22 -2.67 -15.78
C SER A 108 -18.82 -4.10 -15.39
N LYS A 109 -18.62 -4.97 -16.39
CA LYS A 109 -18.14 -6.34 -16.17
C LYS A 109 -16.71 -6.35 -15.66
N LEU A 110 -15.85 -5.52 -16.25
CA LEU A 110 -14.43 -5.37 -15.83
C LEU A 110 -14.32 -4.82 -14.41
N GLU A 111 -15.11 -3.78 -14.07
CA GLU A 111 -15.15 -3.21 -12.72
C GLU A 111 -15.62 -4.22 -11.66
N ALA A 112 -16.60 -5.07 -12.00
CA ALA A 112 -17.09 -6.10 -11.09
C ALA A 112 -15.98 -7.12 -10.76
N VAL A 113 -15.23 -7.57 -11.76
CA VAL A 113 -14.08 -8.46 -11.57
C VAL A 113 -12.99 -7.75 -10.76
N ALA A 114 -12.60 -6.54 -11.16
CA ALA A 114 -11.56 -5.77 -10.46
C ALA A 114 -11.90 -5.54 -8.98
N ARG A 115 -13.17 -5.24 -8.67
CA ARG A 115 -13.63 -5.05 -7.29
C ARG A 115 -13.48 -6.33 -6.46
N ARG A 116 -13.86 -7.47 -7.02
CA ARG A 116 -13.74 -8.78 -6.36
C ARG A 116 -12.27 -9.13 -6.10
N GLU A 117 -11.41 -8.99 -7.10
CA GLU A 117 -9.99 -9.31 -6.97
C GLU A 117 -9.27 -8.37 -5.99
N LEU A 118 -9.54 -7.06 -6.04
CA LEU A 118 -9.01 -6.12 -5.06
C LEU A 118 -9.47 -6.44 -3.63
N ALA A 119 -10.72 -6.84 -3.44
CA ALA A 119 -11.23 -7.25 -2.12
C ALA A 119 -10.49 -8.50 -1.62
N TYR A 120 -10.28 -9.48 -2.48
CA TYR A 120 -9.53 -10.68 -2.16
C TYR A 120 -8.07 -10.38 -1.80
N LEU A 121 -7.32 -9.66 -2.65
CA LEU A 121 -5.92 -9.33 -2.42
C LEU A 121 -5.71 -8.48 -1.15
N ARG A 122 -6.68 -7.64 -0.80
CA ARG A 122 -6.68 -6.90 0.47
C ARG A 122 -6.98 -7.78 1.68
N ALA A 123 -7.87 -8.76 1.53
CA ALA A 123 -8.21 -9.68 2.60
C ALA A 123 -7.04 -10.61 2.96
N VAL A 124 -6.29 -11.09 1.96
CA VAL A 124 -5.09 -11.91 2.17
C VAL A 124 -3.85 -11.09 2.58
N GLY A 125 -3.93 -9.75 2.48
CA GLY A 125 -2.86 -8.84 2.90
C GLY A 125 -1.78 -8.59 1.84
N ASP A 126 -2.01 -8.97 0.59
CA ASP A 126 -1.09 -8.73 -0.52
C ASP A 126 -1.12 -7.27 -1.00
N LEU A 127 -2.24 -6.58 -0.81
CA LEU A 127 -2.40 -5.17 -1.12
C LEU A 127 -2.84 -4.36 0.10
N PRO A 128 -2.38 -3.09 0.24
CA PRO A 128 -2.89 -2.18 1.24
C PRO A 128 -4.36 -1.82 0.99
N ARG A 129 -5.09 -1.40 2.05
CA ARG A 129 -6.54 -1.16 1.98
C ARG A 129 -6.93 0.00 1.06
N ASP A 130 -6.10 1.03 1.00
CA ASP A 130 -6.45 2.29 0.37
C ASP A 130 -5.80 2.49 -1.01
N TYR A 131 -4.90 1.58 -1.42
CA TYR A 131 -4.19 1.68 -2.70
C TYR A 131 -3.84 0.28 -3.25
N PRO A 132 -3.94 0.06 -4.59
CA PRO A 132 -4.55 0.93 -5.60
C PRO A 132 -6.08 1.04 -5.46
N THR A 133 -6.68 2.11 -5.99
CA THR A 133 -8.15 2.22 -6.05
C THR A 133 -8.72 1.37 -7.20
N LEU A 134 -10.01 1.05 -7.15
CA LEU A 134 -10.69 0.36 -8.24
C LEU A 134 -10.49 1.08 -9.59
N ARG A 135 -10.68 2.40 -9.59
CA ARG A 135 -10.51 3.23 -10.77
C ARG A 135 -9.08 3.19 -11.31
N ASP A 136 -8.10 3.24 -10.43
CA ASP A 136 -6.69 3.17 -10.83
C ASP A 136 -6.37 1.90 -11.63
N VAL A 137 -6.87 0.75 -11.16
CA VAL A 137 -6.59 -0.55 -11.79
C VAL A 137 -7.32 -0.69 -13.12
N VAL A 138 -8.59 -0.30 -13.15
CA VAL A 138 -9.43 -0.38 -14.37
C VAL A 138 -8.92 0.56 -15.44
N ASP A 139 -8.63 1.83 -15.09
CA ASP A 139 -8.11 2.82 -16.06
C ASP A 139 -6.76 2.35 -16.66
N GLU A 140 -5.86 1.79 -15.85
CA GLU A 140 -4.58 1.29 -16.35
C GLU A 140 -4.75 0.05 -17.25
N ALA A 141 -5.63 -0.88 -16.89
CA ALA A 141 -5.92 -2.05 -17.69
C ALA A 141 -6.47 -1.67 -19.09
N ILE A 142 -7.38 -0.71 -19.12
CA ILE A 142 -7.95 -0.18 -20.38
C ILE A 142 -6.86 0.45 -21.25
N VAL A 143 -6.06 1.34 -20.67
CA VAL A 143 -4.99 2.04 -21.39
C VAL A 143 -3.96 1.04 -21.95
N ARG A 144 -3.61 0.00 -21.22
CA ARG A 144 -2.70 -1.08 -21.69
C ARG A 144 -3.31 -1.85 -22.86
N ALA A 145 -4.59 -2.23 -22.75
CA ALA A 145 -5.29 -2.93 -23.82
C ALA A 145 -5.36 -2.08 -25.09
N GLU A 146 -5.72 -0.80 -24.99
CA GLU A 146 -5.78 0.14 -26.10
C GLU A 146 -4.42 0.35 -26.79
N VAL A 147 -3.33 0.30 -26.05
CA VAL A 147 -1.98 0.36 -26.61
C VAL A 147 -1.66 -0.89 -27.43
N GLU A 148 -2.07 -2.08 -26.95
CA GLU A 148 -1.79 -3.36 -27.60
C GLU A 148 -2.66 -3.57 -28.84
N TRP A 149 -3.89 -3.07 -28.85
CA TRP A 149 -4.81 -3.24 -29.99
C TRP A 149 -4.30 -2.49 -31.22
N GLN A 150 -4.03 -3.25 -32.29
CA GLN A 150 -3.72 -2.71 -33.62
C GLN A 150 -5.00 -2.36 -34.39
N SER A 151 -6.05 -3.17 -34.23
CA SER A 151 -7.42 -2.94 -34.69
C SER A 151 -8.37 -3.26 -33.52
N VAL A 152 -9.59 -2.75 -33.56
CA VAL A 152 -10.59 -3.02 -32.52
C VAL A 152 -11.01 -4.48 -32.61
N PRO A 153 -10.78 -5.31 -31.57
CA PRO A 153 -11.15 -6.72 -31.59
C PRO A 153 -12.67 -6.88 -31.37
N GLU A 154 -13.19 -8.04 -31.74
CA GLU A 154 -14.56 -8.45 -31.38
C GLU A 154 -14.76 -8.40 -29.86
N GLU A 155 -16.01 -8.22 -29.42
CA GLU A 155 -16.37 -8.02 -27.99
C GLU A 155 -15.76 -9.09 -27.07
N LYS A 156 -15.83 -10.38 -27.44
CA LYS A 156 -15.29 -11.46 -26.64
C LYS A 156 -13.76 -11.39 -26.51
N ALA A 157 -13.07 -11.12 -27.62
CA ALA A 157 -11.62 -10.97 -27.65
C ALA A 157 -11.18 -9.69 -26.91
N ALA A 158 -11.93 -8.59 -27.05
CA ALA A 158 -11.73 -7.35 -26.33
C ALA A 158 -11.83 -7.59 -24.82
N TYR A 159 -12.85 -8.30 -24.36
CA TYR A 159 -13.03 -8.59 -22.91
C TYR A 159 -11.90 -9.46 -22.38
N THR A 160 -11.49 -10.49 -23.10
CA THR A 160 -10.37 -11.35 -22.71
C THR A 160 -9.07 -10.56 -22.62
N GLY A 161 -8.81 -9.65 -23.58
CA GLY A 161 -7.66 -8.76 -23.54
C GLY A 161 -7.69 -7.80 -22.34
N LEU A 162 -8.84 -7.21 -22.04
CA LEU A 162 -9.02 -6.36 -20.86
C LEU A 162 -8.77 -7.11 -19.57
N LEU A 163 -9.26 -8.35 -19.43
CA LEU A 163 -9.00 -9.19 -18.25
C LEU A 163 -7.51 -9.53 -18.12
N LYS A 164 -6.84 -9.90 -19.22
CA LYS A 164 -5.39 -10.15 -19.22
C LYS A 164 -4.62 -8.96 -18.65
N HIS A 165 -4.94 -7.75 -19.12
CA HIS A 165 -4.30 -6.54 -18.63
C HIS A 165 -4.69 -6.20 -17.19
N LEU A 166 -5.94 -6.44 -16.79
CA LEU A 166 -6.38 -6.26 -15.41
C LEU A 166 -5.54 -7.10 -14.44
N PHE A 167 -5.39 -8.39 -14.71
CA PHE A 167 -4.58 -9.27 -13.87
C PHE A 167 -3.11 -8.87 -13.89
N ALA A 168 -2.54 -8.52 -15.05
CA ALA A 168 -1.17 -8.04 -15.13
C ALA A 168 -0.92 -6.74 -14.32
N VAL A 169 -1.92 -5.85 -14.24
CA VAL A 169 -1.85 -4.65 -13.38
C VAL A 169 -1.89 -5.03 -11.89
N LEU A 170 -2.78 -5.95 -11.51
CA LEU A 170 -2.90 -6.42 -10.13
C LEU A 170 -1.62 -7.14 -9.67
N ASP A 171 -1.07 -8.04 -10.48
CA ASP A 171 0.19 -8.73 -10.19
C ASP A 171 1.35 -7.76 -10.02
N HIS A 172 1.43 -6.73 -10.87
CA HIS A 172 2.43 -5.69 -10.75
C HIS A 172 2.30 -4.90 -9.44
N GLU A 173 1.07 -4.56 -9.01
CA GLU A 173 0.85 -3.85 -7.75
C GLU A 173 1.14 -4.74 -6.53
N VAL A 174 0.85 -6.04 -6.60
CA VAL A 174 1.23 -7.01 -5.56
C VAL A 174 2.74 -7.14 -5.46
N ALA A 175 3.46 -7.30 -6.58
CA ALA A 175 4.90 -7.36 -6.61
C ALA A 175 5.53 -6.09 -6.00
N ASN A 176 5.05 -4.91 -6.40
CA ASN A 176 5.48 -3.64 -5.82
C ASN A 176 5.19 -3.55 -4.31
N SER A 177 4.03 -4.07 -3.87
CA SER A 177 3.68 -4.06 -2.45
C SER A 177 4.64 -4.92 -1.62
N ARG A 178 5.02 -6.10 -2.13
CA ARG A 178 5.95 -7.02 -1.47
C ARG A 178 7.36 -6.45 -1.39
N GLN A 179 7.90 -5.90 -2.48
CA GLN A 179 9.23 -5.27 -2.49
C GLN A 179 9.34 -4.16 -1.44
N PHE A 180 8.32 -3.29 -1.33
CA PHE A 180 8.32 -2.24 -0.31
C PHE A 180 8.11 -2.76 1.11
N GLY A 181 7.46 -3.92 1.28
CA GLY A 181 7.31 -4.60 2.57
C GLY A 181 8.65 -5.13 3.11
N GLU A 182 9.50 -5.68 2.26
CA GLU A 182 10.82 -6.18 2.62
C GLU A 182 11.77 -5.05 3.04
N PHE A 183 11.79 -3.91 2.34
CA PHE A 183 12.62 -2.75 2.72
C PHE A 183 12.27 -2.19 4.11
N VAL A 184 11.03 -2.33 4.57
CA VAL A 184 10.63 -1.91 5.93
C VAL A 184 11.10 -2.88 7.00
N SER A 185 11.35 -4.14 6.65
CA SER A 185 11.82 -5.19 7.56
C SER A 185 13.33 -5.13 7.83
N MET A 186 14.11 -4.46 6.99
CA MET A 186 15.58 -4.38 7.13
C MET A 186 16.06 -3.33 8.15
N ASP A 187 15.18 -2.49 8.69
CA ASP A 187 15.47 -1.64 9.86
C ASP A 187 15.27 -2.46 11.16
N ALA A 188 16.05 -3.51 11.36
CA ALA A 188 16.18 -4.12 12.67
C ALA A 188 16.69 -3.06 13.67
N PRO A 189 16.25 -3.09 14.94
CA PRO A 189 16.76 -2.17 15.94
C PRO A 189 18.28 -2.35 16.02
N VAL A 190 19.02 -1.26 15.78
CA VAL A 190 20.42 -1.19 16.19
C VAL A 190 20.37 -1.32 17.71
N GLU A 191 20.84 -2.45 18.22
CA GLU A 191 21.13 -2.59 19.63
C GLU A 191 22.10 -1.44 19.97
N ALA A 192 21.62 -0.50 20.77
CA ALA A 192 22.49 0.49 21.36
C ALA A 192 23.41 -0.27 22.29
N ASP A 193 24.67 -0.47 21.87
CA ASP A 193 25.74 -0.97 22.70
C ASP A 193 25.77 -0.12 23.98
N ALA A 194 25.42 -0.75 25.09
CA ALA A 194 25.61 -0.22 26.42
C ALA A 194 27.12 -0.29 26.72
N GLN A 195 27.79 0.84 26.69
CA GLN A 195 29.02 1.09 27.39
C GLN A 195 28.73 1.84 28.71
#